data_176ddde375575bb5da54c97356ca7f44
#
_entry.id   176ddde375575bb5da54c97356ca7f44
#
_cell.length_a   1.000
_cell.length_b   1.000
_cell.length_c   1.000
_cell.angle_alpha   90.00
_cell.angle_beta   90.00
_cell.angle_gamma   90.00
#
_symmetry.space_group_name_H-M   'P 1'
#
loop_
_entity.id
_entity.type
_entity.pdbx_description
1 polymer ?
#
loop_
_entity_poly.entity_id
_entity_poly.type
_entity_poly.pdbx_seq_one_letter_code
_entity_poly.pdbx_strand_id
1 'polypeptide(L)'
;MHYKIYIFIFVTLVLSVSCSTNKNVAYMDEISLAEEKEILVQKKILINEMAKASIKIHKITWPILLANKEKCKKNKNKSYGNLFADIHDLPEEDKEIFLTLFNNKIDPKYFNKYKVSGFPVILSVAKTSPSYHAGLLENDIILEINDKNTKNFREKLAFVLEKKKILKLKILRGKKEIKVSMIGTQSCSFNVQVLPSGFPNAFADGEKVFITMAAIMLSQTKDELAFLIGHELAHNILHYRNFEANEANLKAIDYLDKPKIRQIKNILVWSNEKREIEADIEGLHLAFKAGFSLDNVNDYWRRLSVFNPELINKSINIYKSNAYRAALINRTLIKLKEKDNE
;
A
#
# COMPACT_ATOMS: atom_id res chain seq x y z
N MET A 1 49.53 6.37 -65.97
CA MET A 1 50.25 5.88 -64.76
C MET A 1 49.70 6.48 -63.44
N HIS A 2 48.48 6.96 -63.43
CA HIS A 2 47.89 7.62 -62.24
C HIS A 2 46.78 6.83 -61.51
N TYR A 3 46.29 5.73 -62.05
CA TYR A 3 45.19 4.98 -61.43
C TYR A 3 45.62 3.98 -60.35
N LYS A 4 46.87 3.57 -60.30
CA LYS A 4 47.35 2.59 -59.32
C LYS A 4 47.64 3.18 -57.92
N ILE A 5 47.83 4.48 -57.81
CA ILE A 5 48.14 5.16 -56.54
C ILE A 5 46.88 5.37 -55.70
N TYR A 6 45.74 5.61 -56.34
CA TYR A 6 44.47 5.84 -55.59
C TYR A 6 43.88 4.57 -54.98
N ILE A 7 44.11 3.40 -55.56
CA ILE A 7 43.63 2.12 -54.99
C ILE A 7 44.44 1.76 -53.75
N PHE A 8 45.73 2.13 -53.68
CA PHE A 8 46.56 1.83 -52.51
C PHE A 8 46.27 2.75 -51.29
N ILE A 9 45.87 3.97 -51.54
CA ILE A 9 45.45 4.91 -50.47
C ILE A 9 44.06 4.53 -49.91
N PHE A 10 43.18 4.00 -50.76
CA PHE A 10 41.86 3.57 -50.32
C PHE A 10 41.87 2.27 -49.50
N VAL A 11 42.79 1.35 -49.81
CA VAL A 11 42.93 0.08 -49.05
C VAL A 11 43.64 0.32 -47.71
N THR A 12 44.53 1.28 -47.58
CA THR A 12 45.17 1.65 -46.29
C THR A 12 44.24 2.43 -45.39
N LEU A 13 43.27 3.19 -45.91
CA LEU A 13 42.30 3.93 -45.09
C LEU A 13 41.21 3.03 -44.49
N VAL A 14 40.91 1.89 -45.15
CA VAL A 14 39.88 0.94 -44.63
C VAL A 14 40.44 0.04 -43.53
N LEU A 15 41.75 -0.14 -43.43
CA LEU A 15 42.37 -0.96 -42.38
C LEU A 15 42.64 -0.20 -41.05
N SER A 16 42.46 1.12 -41.02
CA SER A 16 42.69 1.90 -39.81
C SER A 16 41.40 2.14 -38.95
N VAL A 17 40.24 1.68 -39.41
CA VAL A 17 38.96 1.85 -38.67
C VAL A 17 38.62 0.63 -37.79
N SER A 18 39.43 -0.44 -37.81
CA SER A 18 39.07 -1.71 -37.17
C SER A 18 39.50 -1.92 -35.71
N CYS A 19 40.04 -0.90 -35.02
CA CYS A 19 40.55 -1.12 -33.64
C CYS A 19 39.87 -0.35 -32.51
N SER A 20 38.80 0.42 -32.77
CA SER A 20 38.11 1.15 -31.68
C SER A 20 36.78 0.53 -31.23
N THR A 21 36.26 -0.46 -31.93
CA THR A 21 34.93 -1.03 -31.63
C THR A 21 34.91 -2.02 -30.45
N ASN A 22 36.01 -2.77 -30.24
CA ASN A 22 36.01 -3.79 -29.18
C ASN A 22 36.04 -3.25 -27.76
N LYS A 23 36.70 -2.11 -27.50
CA LYS A 23 36.73 -1.53 -26.15
C LYS A 23 35.40 -0.91 -25.76
N ASN A 24 34.70 -0.27 -26.71
CA ASN A 24 33.39 0.33 -26.43
C ASN A 24 32.30 -0.72 -26.22
N VAL A 25 32.36 -1.83 -26.97
CA VAL A 25 31.41 -2.96 -26.81
C VAL A 25 31.64 -3.63 -25.47
N ALA A 26 32.89 -3.95 -25.09
CA ALA A 26 33.19 -4.55 -23.78
C ALA A 26 32.80 -3.63 -22.62
N TYR A 27 33.01 -2.31 -22.73
CA TYR A 27 32.58 -1.34 -21.71
C TYR A 27 31.04 -1.27 -21.61
N MET A 28 30.32 -1.31 -22.70
CA MET A 28 28.84 -1.34 -22.71
C MET A 28 28.29 -2.65 -22.13
N ASP A 29 28.93 -3.79 -22.37
CA ASP A 29 28.56 -5.08 -21.78
C ASP A 29 28.80 -5.09 -20.26
N GLU A 30 29.90 -4.51 -19.78
CA GLU A 30 30.17 -4.35 -18.33
C GLU A 30 29.14 -3.44 -17.66
N ILE A 31 28.74 -2.32 -18.29
CA ILE A 31 27.70 -1.43 -17.79
C ILE A 31 26.34 -2.16 -17.77
N SER A 32 26.00 -2.90 -18.81
CA SER A 32 24.73 -3.65 -18.86
C SER A 32 24.63 -4.66 -17.71
N LEU A 33 25.69 -5.39 -17.41
CA LEU A 33 25.74 -6.33 -16.30
C LEU A 33 25.65 -5.60 -14.93
N ALA A 34 26.27 -4.44 -14.79
CA ALA A 34 26.19 -3.63 -13.59
C ALA A 34 24.78 -3.04 -13.40
N GLU A 35 24.14 -2.61 -14.49
CA GLU A 35 22.76 -2.11 -14.51
C GLU A 35 21.77 -3.20 -14.06
N GLU A 36 21.86 -4.43 -14.57
CA GLU A 36 21.02 -5.54 -14.14
C GLU A 36 21.13 -5.82 -12.64
N LYS A 37 22.35 -5.78 -12.09
CA LYS A 37 22.55 -5.93 -10.64
C LYS A 37 21.93 -4.78 -9.85
N GLU A 38 22.07 -3.55 -10.32
CA GLU A 38 21.50 -2.37 -9.66
C GLU A 38 19.97 -2.39 -9.71
N ILE A 39 19.36 -2.82 -10.81
CA ILE A 39 17.91 -3.02 -10.92
C ILE A 39 17.41 -3.97 -9.82
N LEU A 40 18.10 -5.09 -9.57
CA LEU A 40 17.73 -6.02 -8.51
C LEU A 40 17.82 -5.40 -7.12
N VAL A 41 18.84 -4.56 -6.87
CA VAL A 41 19.00 -3.84 -5.60
C VAL A 41 17.83 -2.87 -5.41
N GLN A 42 17.52 -2.07 -6.41
CA GLN A 42 16.43 -1.09 -6.36
C GLN A 42 15.05 -1.76 -6.20
N LYS A 43 14.79 -2.85 -6.90
CA LYS A 43 13.57 -3.65 -6.74
C LYS A 43 13.42 -4.23 -5.33
N LYS A 44 14.51 -4.72 -4.72
CA LYS A 44 14.51 -5.17 -3.31
C LYS A 44 14.13 -4.04 -2.35
N ILE A 45 14.69 -2.85 -2.56
CA ILE A 45 14.35 -1.67 -1.76
C ILE A 45 12.88 -1.32 -1.95
N LEU A 46 12.39 -1.25 -3.19
CA LEU A 46 10.98 -0.94 -3.50
C LEU A 46 10.03 -1.90 -2.78
N ILE A 47 10.20 -3.20 -2.95
CA ILE A 47 9.32 -4.22 -2.35
C ILE A 47 9.35 -4.15 -0.82
N ASN A 48 10.53 -3.98 -0.24
CA ASN A 48 10.69 -3.88 1.21
C ASN A 48 10.03 -2.62 1.78
N GLU A 49 10.21 -1.46 1.15
CA GLU A 49 9.60 -0.21 1.60
C GLU A 49 8.08 -0.20 1.39
N MET A 50 7.59 -0.79 0.30
CA MET A 50 6.15 -0.99 0.09
C MET A 50 5.53 -1.89 1.18
N ALA A 51 6.22 -2.97 1.56
CA ALA A 51 5.77 -3.84 2.64
C ALA A 51 5.74 -3.09 3.99
N LYS A 52 6.79 -2.37 4.35
CA LYS A 52 6.84 -1.55 5.58
C LYS A 52 5.72 -0.51 5.63
N ALA A 53 5.51 0.20 4.52
CA ALA A 53 4.45 1.18 4.40
C ALA A 53 3.07 0.54 4.56
N SER A 54 2.82 -0.61 3.91
CA SER A 54 1.56 -1.35 4.02
C SER A 54 1.31 -1.85 5.45
N ILE A 55 2.33 -2.33 6.15
CA ILE A 55 2.25 -2.70 7.57
C ILE A 55 1.88 -1.49 8.43
N LYS A 56 2.55 -0.33 8.21
CA LYS A 56 2.27 0.92 8.94
C LYS A 56 0.83 1.36 8.73
N ILE A 57 0.38 1.41 7.49
CA ILE A 57 -1.00 1.78 7.12
C ILE A 57 -2.01 0.80 7.72
N HIS A 58 -1.79 -0.51 7.62
CA HIS A 58 -2.70 -1.50 8.19
C HIS A 58 -2.88 -1.34 9.71
N LYS A 59 -1.78 -1.13 10.45
CA LYS A 59 -1.83 -0.94 11.91
C LYS A 59 -2.59 0.33 12.34
N ILE A 60 -2.62 1.36 11.49
CA ILE A 60 -3.36 2.61 11.72
C ILE A 60 -4.81 2.47 11.25
N THR A 61 -5.03 1.84 10.11
CA THR A 61 -6.37 1.71 9.51
C THR A 61 -7.29 0.81 10.32
N TRP A 62 -6.77 -0.29 10.86
CA TRP A 62 -7.57 -1.28 11.59
C TRP A 62 -8.43 -0.68 12.70
N PRO A 63 -7.91 0.09 13.68
CA PRO A 63 -8.72 0.69 14.73
C PRO A 63 -9.74 1.68 14.17
N ILE A 64 -9.45 2.41 13.09
CA ILE A 64 -10.38 3.35 12.47
C ILE A 64 -11.57 2.60 11.86
N LEU A 65 -11.33 1.54 11.10
CA LEU A 65 -12.39 0.72 10.49
C LEU A 65 -13.25 0.02 11.54
N LEU A 66 -12.64 -0.46 12.61
CA LEU A 66 -13.33 -1.15 13.70
C LEU A 66 -14.23 -0.21 14.51
N ALA A 67 -13.70 0.94 14.93
CA ALA A 67 -14.42 1.92 15.76
C ALA A 67 -15.62 2.55 15.03
N ASN A 68 -15.54 2.64 13.70
CA ASN A 68 -16.52 3.33 12.87
C ASN A 68 -17.46 2.40 12.09
N LYS A 69 -17.53 1.12 12.43
CA LYS A 69 -18.34 0.11 11.73
C LYS A 69 -19.79 0.53 11.51
N GLU A 70 -20.40 1.31 12.44
CA GLU A 70 -21.79 1.73 12.33
C GLU A 70 -22.01 2.80 11.25
N LYS A 71 -20.97 3.53 10.85
CA LYS A 71 -21.04 4.53 9.78
C LYS A 71 -20.98 3.89 8.38
N CYS A 72 -20.46 2.68 8.24
CA CYS A 72 -20.17 2.05 6.95
C CYS A 72 -21.37 1.35 6.29
N LYS A 73 -22.55 1.36 6.93
CA LYS A 73 -23.81 0.81 6.35
C LYS A 73 -23.65 -0.52 5.60
N LYS A 74 -23.70 -0.46 4.23
CA LYS A 74 -23.56 -1.62 3.35
C LYS A 74 -22.14 -2.19 3.30
N ASN A 75 -21.14 -1.36 3.57
CA ASN A 75 -19.72 -1.75 3.54
C ASN A 75 -19.25 -2.22 4.92
N LYS A 76 -19.96 -3.17 5.50
CA LYS A 76 -19.61 -3.87 6.74
C LYS A 76 -19.38 -5.33 6.45
N ASN A 77 -18.22 -5.84 6.83
CA ASN A 77 -17.94 -7.26 6.75
C ASN A 77 -17.24 -7.76 8.01
N LYS A 78 -17.12 -9.09 8.11
CA LYS A 78 -16.27 -9.70 9.12
C LYS A 78 -14.82 -9.52 8.73
N SER A 79 -14.05 -8.98 9.64
CA SER A 79 -12.62 -8.74 9.48
C SER A 79 -11.85 -9.43 10.60
N TYR A 80 -10.62 -9.81 10.29
CA TYR A 80 -9.76 -10.58 11.18
C TYR A 80 -8.56 -9.78 11.66
N GLY A 81 -8.25 -8.64 11.02
CA GLY A 81 -7.17 -7.73 11.39
C GLY A 81 -5.78 -8.27 11.10
N ASN A 82 -5.64 -9.05 10.05
CA ASN A 82 -4.37 -9.44 9.47
C ASN A 82 -4.24 -8.92 8.05
N LEU A 83 -3.01 -8.59 7.69
CA LEU A 83 -2.60 -8.26 6.34
C LEU A 83 -1.67 -9.36 5.84
N PHE A 84 -1.92 -9.91 4.68
CA PHE A 84 -1.04 -10.89 4.06
C PHE A 84 -0.59 -10.43 2.68
N ALA A 85 0.57 -10.90 2.26
CA ALA A 85 1.09 -10.74 0.92
C ALA A 85 1.13 -12.09 0.21
N ASP A 86 0.81 -12.06 -1.07
CA ASP A 86 0.89 -13.20 -1.94
C ASP A 86 1.93 -12.92 -3.04
N ILE A 87 2.76 -13.90 -3.35
CA ILE A 87 3.73 -13.81 -4.44
C ILE A 87 3.07 -13.51 -5.79
N HIS A 88 1.81 -13.94 -5.96
CA HIS A 88 1.05 -13.69 -7.18
C HIS A 88 0.60 -12.23 -7.34
N ASP A 89 0.83 -11.38 -6.33
CA ASP A 89 0.58 -9.94 -6.40
C ASP A 89 1.68 -9.18 -7.13
N LEU A 90 2.78 -9.85 -7.41
CA LEU A 90 3.97 -9.27 -8.00
C LEU A 90 4.15 -9.72 -9.46
N PRO A 91 4.84 -8.91 -10.29
CA PRO A 91 5.34 -9.35 -11.59
C PRO A 91 6.18 -10.62 -11.47
N GLU A 92 6.21 -11.42 -12.53
CA GLU A 92 6.94 -12.70 -12.54
C GLU A 92 8.41 -12.52 -12.19
N GLU A 93 9.04 -11.49 -12.74
CA GLU A 93 10.46 -11.15 -12.51
C GLU A 93 10.79 -10.74 -11.07
N ASP A 94 9.79 -10.34 -10.29
CA ASP A 94 9.98 -9.86 -8.92
C ASP A 94 9.64 -10.91 -7.85
N LYS A 95 9.09 -12.05 -8.26
CA LYS A 95 8.69 -13.12 -7.33
C LYS A 95 9.85 -13.71 -6.55
N GLU A 96 11.01 -13.87 -7.19
CA GLU A 96 12.20 -14.38 -6.50
C GLU A 96 12.71 -13.41 -5.44
N ILE A 97 12.62 -12.10 -5.71
CA ILE A 97 12.96 -11.05 -4.75
C ILE A 97 12.05 -11.14 -3.54
N PHE A 98 10.74 -11.29 -3.75
CA PHE A 98 9.77 -11.46 -2.67
C PHE A 98 10.10 -12.66 -1.78
N LEU A 99 10.40 -13.80 -2.40
CA LEU A 99 10.79 -15.01 -1.67
C LEU A 99 12.04 -14.80 -0.82
N THR A 100 13.03 -14.09 -1.34
CA THR A 100 14.25 -13.78 -0.61
C THR A 100 13.97 -12.88 0.60
N LEU A 101 13.06 -11.93 0.50
CA LEU A 101 12.73 -11.00 1.58
C LEU A 101 11.87 -11.63 2.69
N PHE A 102 10.89 -12.45 2.33
CA PHE A 102 9.88 -12.93 3.27
C PHE A 102 10.02 -14.39 3.67
N ASN A 103 10.72 -15.20 2.89
CA ASN A 103 10.87 -16.64 3.16
C ASN A 103 12.23 -17.04 3.71
N ASN A 104 13.20 -16.13 3.84
CA ASN A 104 14.54 -16.43 4.35
C ASN A 104 14.57 -16.88 5.83
N LYS A 105 13.46 -16.70 6.56
CA LYS A 105 13.30 -17.14 7.95
C LYS A 105 12.81 -18.59 8.08
N ILE A 106 12.53 -19.24 6.94
CA ILE A 106 12.02 -20.61 6.92
C ILE A 106 13.20 -21.58 6.75
N ASP A 107 13.17 -22.66 7.52
CA ASP A 107 14.15 -23.74 7.35
C ASP A 107 14.09 -24.27 5.90
N PRO A 108 15.22 -24.38 5.18
CA PRO A 108 15.28 -24.87 3.80
C PRO A 108 14.59 -26.22 3.59
N LYS A 109 14.61 -27.10 4.60
CA LYS A 109 13.92 -28.39 4.56
C LYS A 109 12.40 -28.22 4.42
N TYR A 110 11.81 -27.28 5.16
CA TYR A 110 10.38 -26.99 5.07
C TYR A 110 10.04 -26.19 3.81
N PHE A 111 10.94 -25.29 3.41
CA PHE A 111 10.81 -24.59 2.13
C PHE A 111 10.67 -25.57 0.95
N ASN A 112 11.54 -26.57 0.88
CA ASN A 112 11.51 -27.59 -0.16
C ASN A 112 10.30 -28.54 -0.02
N LYS A 113 9.97 -28.97 1.22
CA LYS A 113 8.84 -29.88 1.49
C LYS A 113 7.51 -29.30 1.00
N TYR A 114 7.25 -28.02 1.26
CA TYR A 114 5.99 -27.39 0.94
C TYR A 114 6.01 -26.60 -0.37
N LYS A 115 7.19 -26.46 -1.03
CA LYS A 115 7.38 -25.51 -2.13
C LYS A 115 6.78 -24.15 -1.76
N VAL A 116 7.23 -23.59 -0.64
CA VAL A 116 6.62 -22.43 0.08
C VAL A 116 6.46 -21.20 -0.78
N SER A 117 7.13 -21.17 -1.94
CA SER A 117 7.07 -20.10 -2.91
C SER A 117 5.66 -19.70 -3.39
N GLY A 118 4.63 -20.52 -3.16
CA GLY A 118 3.28 -20.23 -3.63
C GLY A 118 2.25 -19.98 -2.52
N PHE A 119 2.67 -19.83 -1.27
CA PHE A 119 1.77 -19.63 -0.13
C PHE A 119 1.78 -18.17 0.36
N PRO A 120 0.62 -17.62 0.75
CA PRO A 120 0.55 -16.28 1.35
C PRO A 120 1.32 -16.19 2.67
N VAL A 121 1.91 -15.02 2.92
CA VAL A 121 2.65 -14.70 4.15
C VAL A 121 1.90 -13.62 4.93
N ILE A 122 1.78 -13.77 6.25
CA ILE A 122 1.23 -12.72 7.11
C ILE A 122 2.27 -11.61 7.27
N LEU A 123 1.98 -10.42 6.73
CA LEU A 123 2.82 -9.23 6.87
C LEU A 123 2.56 -8.47 8.15
N SER A 124 1.30 -8.42 8.59
CA SER A 124 0.91 -7.63 9.76
C SER A 124 -0.27 -8.25 10.48
N VAL A 125 -0.23 -8.16 11.80
CA VAL A 125 -1.35 -8.50 12.69
C VAL A 125 -1.65 -7.27 13.54
N ALA A 126 -2.85 -6.74 13.40
CA ALA A 126 -3.27 -5.57 14.16
C ALA A 126 -3.54 -5.94 15.63
N LYS A 127 -3.08 -5.11 16.55
CA LYS A 127 -3.34 -5.28 17.99
C LYS A 127 -4.86 -5.34 18.24
N THR A 128 -5.26 -6.12 19.22
CA THR A 128 -6.67 -6.31 19.62
C THR A 128 -7.59 -6.92 18.56
N SER A 129 -7.02 -7.38 17.45
CA SER A 129 -7.78 -8.06 16.39
C SER A 129 -8.05 -9.53 16.72
N PRO A 130 -9.04 -10.17 16.05
CA PRO A 130 -9.24 -11.62 16.15
C PRO A 130 -7.97 -12.42 15.83
N SER A 131 -7.19 -12.00 14.84
CA SER A 131 -5.91 -12.62 14.48
C SER A 131 -4.87 -12.51 15.61
N TYR A 132 -4.80 -11.35 16.28
CA TYR A 132 -3.92 -11.13 17.41
C TYR A 132 -4.28 -12.06 18.59
N HIS A 133 -5.56 -12.10 18.96
CA HIS A 133 -6.02 -12.96 20.06
C HIS A 133 -5.91 -14.47 19.75
N ALA A 134 -5.98 -14.83 18.47
CA ALA A 134 -5.74 -16.20 18.01
C ALA A 134 -4.26 -16.58 17.96
N GLY A 135 -3.35 -15.65 18.25
CA GLY A 135 -1.90 -15.90 18.31
C GLY A 135 -1.22 -15.97 16.95
N LEU A 136 -1.81 -15.36 15.90
CA LEU A 136 -1.11 -15.18 14.63
C LEU A 136 0.04 -14.19 14.78
N LEU A 137 1.13 -14.42 14.05
CA LEU A 137 2.31 -13.57 14.05
C LEU A 137 2.71 -13.15 12.63
N GLU A 138 3.43 -12.05 12.55
CA GLU A 138 4.10 -11.63 11.31
C GLU A 138 5.10 -12.72 10.87
N ASN A 139 5.15 -12.99 9.57
CA ASN A 139 5.88 -14.07 8.89
C ASN A 139 5.30 -15.49 9.06
N ASP A 140 4.11 -15.66 9.61
CA ASP A 140 3.39 -16.92 9.48
C ASP A 140 3.03 -17.17 8.02
N ILE A 141 3.26 -18.40 7.53
CA ILE A 141 2.86 -18.80 6.18
C ILE A 141 1.53 -19.54 6.28
N ILE A 142 0.57 -19.13 5.47
CA ILE A 142 -0.76 -19.70 5.48
C ILE A 142 -0.78 -20.91 4.52
N LEU A 143 -0.76 -22.12 5.07
CA LEU A 143 -0.81 -23.36 4.28
C LEU A 143 -2.24 -23.72 3.84
N GLU A 144 -3.20 -23.56 4.76
CA GLU A 144 -4.59 -23.90 4.50
C GLU A 144 -5.53 -22.88 5.15
N ILE A 145 -6.66 -22.64 4.48
CA ILE A 145 -7.80 -21.88 5.00
C ILE A 145 -9.05 -22.76 4.91
N ASN A 146 -9.68 -23.04 6.06
CA ASN A 146 -10.85 -23.89 6.16
C ASN A 146 -10.66 -25.23 5.42
N ASP A 147 -9.52 -25.90 5.71
CA ASP A 147 -9.11 -27.19 5.15
C ASP A 147 -8.85 -27.19 3.63
N LYS A 148 -8.70 -26.00 3.04
CA LYS A 148 -8.31 -25.83 1.63
C LYS A 148 -6.92 -25.26 1.53
N ASN A 149 -6.10 -25.88 0.69
CA ASN A 149 -4.74 -25.42 0.41
C ASN A 149 -4.78 -24.03 -0.22
N THR A 150 -3.92 -23.12 0.25
CA THR A 150 -3.87 -21.71 -0.19
C THR A 150 -2.91 -21.46 -1.35
N LYS A 151 -2.12 -22.44 -1.75
CA LYS A 151 -1.25 -22.32 -2.91
C LYS A 151 -2.09 -22.05 -4.15
N ASN A 152 -1.84 -20.92 -4.82
CA ASN A 152 -2.61 -20.45 -5.98
C ASN A 152 -4.11 -20.19 -5.68
N PHE A 153 -4.44 -19.79 -4.44
CA PHE A 153 -5.83 -19.76 -3.95
C PHE A 153 -6.48 -18.36 -3.98
N ARG A 154 -5.85 -17.38 -4.57
CA ARG A 154 -6.20 -15.96 -4.46
C ARG A 154 -7.66 -15.62 -4.74
N GLU A 155 -8.22 -16.12 -5.85
CA GLU A 155 -9.61 -15.82 -6.25
C GLU A 155 -10.67 -16.37 -5.29
N LYS A 156 -10.30 -17.39 -4.51
CA LYS A 156 -11.21 -18.08 -3.59
C LYS A 156 -11.11 -17.59 -2.16
N LEU A 157 -10.07 -16.82 -1.83
CA LEU A 157 -9.78 -16.40 -0.46
C LEU A 157 -10.89 -15.52 0.11
N ALA A 158 -11.32 -14.51 -0.64
CA ALA A 158 -12.41 -13.64 -0.28
C ALA A 158 -13.73 -14.41 -0.06
N PHE A 159 -14.09 -15.28 -1.00
CA PHE A 159 -15.31 -16.08 -0.92
C PHE A 159 -15.33 -17.02 0.30
N VAL A 160 -14.17 -17.51 0.73
CA VAL A 160 -14.06 -18.40 1.90
C VAL A 160 -14.13 -17.62 3.19
N LEU A 161 -13.59 -16.39 3.22
CA LEU A 161 -13.62 -15.50 4.38
C LEU A 161 -15.04 -14.97 4.66
N GLU A 162 -15.80 -14.64 3.62
CA GLU A 162 -17.14 -14.07 3.74
C GLU A 162 -18.21 -15.02 4.30
N LYS A 163 -18.16 -16.30 3.98
CA LYS A 163 -19.26 -17.25 4.26
C LYS A 163 -19.18 -18.01 5.57
N LYS A 164 -18.04 -18.05 6.26
CA LYS A 164 -17.90 -18.85 7.49
C LYS A 164 -17.84 -18.00 8.74
N LYS A 165 -18.57 -18.42 9.80
CA LYS A 165 -18.50 -17.78 11.13
C LYS A 165 -17.12 -17.95 11.77
N ILE A 166 -16.45 -19.08 11.54
CA ILE A 166 -15.15 -19.43 12.09
C ILE A 166 -14.17 -19.59 10.95
N LEU A 167 -13.07 -18.86 11.02
CA LEU A 167 -11.93 -19.01 10.15
C LEU A 167 -10.92 -19.97 10.79
N LYS A 168 -10.64 -21.07 10.11
CA LYS A 168 -9.62 -22.04 10.52
C LYS A 168 -8.40 -21.89 9.61
N LEU A 169 -7.24 -21.67 10.19
CA LEU A 169 -5.98 -21.58 9.47
C LEU A 169 -5.07 -22.71 9.89
N LYS A 170 -4.35 -23.28 8.93
CA LYS A 170 -3.15 -24.08 9.17
C LYS A 170 -1.98 -23.25 8.69
N ILE A 171 -1.09 -22.92 9.60
CA ILE A 171 0.07 -22.06 9.34
C ILE A 171 1.38 -22.81 9.56
N LEU A 172 2.43 -22.36 8.87
CA LEU A 172 3.81 -22.76 9.14
C LEU A 172 4.51 -21.60 9.83
N ARG A 173 4.99 -21.82 11.04
CA ARG A 173 5.81 -20.90 11.82
C ARG A 173 7.17 -21.53 12.10
N GLY A 174 8.21 -21.07 11.42
CA GLY A 174 9.53 -21.69 11.46
C GLY A 174 9.48 -23.16 11.03
N LYS A 175 9.58 -24.10 11.99
CA LYS A 175 9.54 -25.55 11.73
C LYS A 175 8.24 -26.23 12.14
N LYS A 176 7.25 -25.47 12.63
CA LYS A 176 6.04 -26.03 13.23
C LYS A 176 4.80 -25.68 12.41
N GLU A 177 3.99 -26.69 12.12
CA GLU A 177 2.62 -26.52 11.66
C GLU A 177 1.72 -26.25 12.87
N ILE A 178 0.96 -25.16 12.80
CA ILE A 178 0.06 -24.71 13.87
C ILE A 178 -1.33 -24.54 13.29
N LYS A 179 -2.34 -25.04 13.99
CA LYS A 179 -3.74 -24.79 13.67
C LYS A 179 -4.26 -23.64 14.51
N VAL A 180 -4.85 -22.66 13.86
CA VAL A 180 -5.42 -21.47 14.50
C VAL A 180 -6.86 -21.35 14.07
N SER A 181 -7.75 -20.98 15.01
CA SER A 181 -9.17 -20.73 14.72
C SER A 181 -9.57 -19.41 15.33
N MET A 182 -10.36 -18.63 14.58
CA MET A 182 -10.82 -17.32 15.04
C MET A 182 -12.20 -16.97 14.49
N ILE A 183 -12.89 -16.08 15.20
CA ILE A 183 -14.17 -15.51 14.78
C ILE A 183 -13.91 -14.08 14.38
N GLY A 184 -14.28 -13.72 13.14
CA GLY A 184 -14.14 -12.35 12.65
C GLY A 184 -15.07 -11.38 13.38
N THR A 185 -14.61 -10.16 13.58
CA THR A 185 -15.38 -9.04 14.11
C THR A 185 -15.93 -8.18 12.98
N GLN A 186 -17.07 -7.54 13.18
CA GLN A 186 -17.58 -6.58 12.20
C GLN A 186 -16.73 -5.31 12.17
N SER A 187 -16.37 -4.89 10.99
CA SER A 187 -15.67 -3.62 10.71
C SER A 187 -16.15 -3.02 9.40
N CYS A 188 -15.75 -1.80 9.10
CA CYS A 188 -15.84 -1.29 7.74
C CYS A 188 -14.97 -2.14 6.80
N SER A 189 -15.41 -2.34 5.56
CA SER A 189 -14.74 -3.20 4.57
C SER A 189 -13.93 -2.42 3.52
N PHE A 190 -13.56 -1.19 3.81
CA PHE A 190 -12.72 -0.41 2.91
C PHE A 190 -11.25 -0.82 3.00
N ASN A 191 -10.64 -0.99 1.83
CA ASN A 191 -9.21 -1.22 1.71
C ASN A 191 -8.43 0.08 1.70
N VAL A 192 -7.29 0.11 2.37
CA VAL A 192 -6.33 1.20 2.27
C VAL A 192 -5.04 0.66 1.66
N GLN A 193 -4.69 1.16 0.49
CA GLN A 193 -3.61 0.67 -0.35
C GLN A 193 -2.51 1.71 -0.50
N VAL A 194 -1.25 1.27 -0.46
CA VAL A 194 -0.09 2.12 -0.73
C VAL A 194 0.17 2.17 -2.23
N LEU A 195 0.43 3.37 -2.77
CA LEU A 195 0.87 3.57 -4.14
C LEU A 195 2.33 4.03 -4.18
N PRO A 196 3.16 3.45 -5.05
CA PRO A 196 4.53 3.91 -5.28
C PRO A 196 4.51 5.21 -6.10
N SER A 197 4.49 6.35 -5.42
CA SER A 197 4.53 7.68 -6.04
C SER A 197 5.38 8.62 -5.21
N GLY A 198 6.23 9.41 -5.88
CA GLY A 198 7.05 10.46 -5.29
C GLY A 198 6.30 11.76 -5.01
N PHE A 199 5.02 11.87 -5.37
CA PHE A 199 4.20 13.04 -5.11
C PHE A 199 3.27 12.78 -3.92
N PRO A 200 3.29 13.61 -2.85
CA PRO A 200 2.44 13.43 -1.68
C PRO A 200 0.95 13.61 -2.03
N ASN A 201 0.20 12.52 -1.99
CA ASN A 201 -1.24 12.54 -2.26
C ASN A 201 -1.96 11.37 -1.59
N ALA A 202 -3.27 11.55 -1.38
CA ALA A 202 -4.19 10.47 -1.02
C ALA A 202 -5.51 10.69 -1.73
N PHE A 203 -6.28 9.64 -1.99
CA PHE A 203 -7.59 9.75 -2.61
C PHE A 203 -8.44 8.50 -2.36
N ALA A 204 -9.75 8.69 -2.42
CA ALA A 204 -10.76 7.66 -2.30
C ALA A 204 -11.51 7.49 -3.64
N ASP A 205 -11.87 6.26 -3.99
CA ASP A 205 -12.56 5.93 -5.25
C ASP A 205 -13.96 5.35 -5.06
N GLY A 206 -14.42 5.27 -3.81
CA GLY A 206 -15.68 4.64 -3.42
C GLY A 206 -15.54 3.20 -2.92
N GLU A 207 -14.49 2.50 -3.32
CA GLU A 207 -14.19 1.12 -2.93
C GLU A 207 -12.96 1.02 -2.04
N LYS A 208 -11.95 1.86 -2.33
CA LYS A 208 -10.64 1.84 -1.69
C LYS A 208 -10.21 3.25 -1.31
N VAL A 209 -9.21 3.30 -0.46
CA VAL A 209 -8.39 4.48 -0.20
C VAL A 209 -6.99 4.20 -0.70
N PHE A 210 -6.42 5.15 -1.41
CA PHE A 210 -5.04 5.09 -1.89
C PHE A 210 -4.21 6.16 -1.20
N ILE A 211 -3.02 5.78 -0.71
CA ILE A 211 -2.08 6.72 -0.09
C ILE A 211 -0.73 6.53 -0.75
N THR A 212 -0.15 7.60 -1.26
CA THR A 212 1.14 7.55 -1.93
C THR A 212 2.28 7.35 -0.94
N MET A 213 3.35 6.71 -1.38
CA MET A 213 4.57 6.54 -0.57
C MET A 213 5.08 7.89 -0.07
N ALA A 214 5.08 8.92 -0.92
CA ALA A 214 5.50 10.26 -0.54
C ALA A 214 4.62 10.87 0.57
N ALA A 215 3.29 10.65 0.56
CA ALA A 215 2.42 11.11 1.64
C ALA A 215 2.72 10.38 2.96
N ILE A 216 3.01 9.07 2.91
CA ILE A 216 3.40 8.28 4.08
C ILE A 216 4.74 8.76 4.65
N MET A 217 5.71 9.08 3.79
CA MET A 217 7.02 9.59 4.18
C MET A 217 6.93 11.03 4.73
N LEU A 218 6.04 11.85 4.17
CA LEU A 218 5.79 13.21 4.66
C LEU A 218 5.14 13.22 6.04
N SER A 219 4.35 12.19 6.36
CA SER A 219 3.69 12.03 7.66
C SER A 219 4.69 11.56 8.72
N GLN A 220 4.95 12.40 9.72
CA GLN A 220 5.92 12.12 10.78
C GLN A 220 5.31 11.35 11.96
N THR A 221 4.00 11.46 12.16
CA THR A 221 3.30 10.81 13.27
C THR A 221 2.23 9.84 12.78
N LYS A 222 1.82 8.93 13.68
CA LYS A 222 0.66 8.05 13.44
C LYS A 222 -0.65 8.84 13.35
N ASP A 223 -0.76 9.94 14.08
CA ASP A 223 -1.95 10.77 14.13
C ASP A 223 -2.19 11.52 12.83
N GLU A 224 -1.12 12.02 12.20
CA GLU A 224 -1.19 12.61 10.86
C GLU A 224 -1.68 11.60 9.81
N LEU A 225 -1.13 10.38 9.83
CA LEU A 225 -1.60 9.32 8.92
C LEU A 225 -3.03 8.88 9.25
N ALA A 226 -3.40 8.81 10.53
CA ALA A 226 -4.75 8.46 10.94
C ALA A 226 -5.77 9.49 10.45
N PHE A 227 -5.43 10.78 10.53
CA PHE A 227 -6.26 11.83 9.98
C PHE A 227 -6.37 11.75 8.45
N LEU A 228 -5.25 11.56 7.74
CA LEU A 228 -5.24 11.42 6.29
C LEU A 228 -6.10 10.22 5.84
N ILE A 229 -5.94 9.07 6.49
CA ILE A 229 -6.78 7.89 6.25
C ILE A 229 -8.24 8.19 6.55
N GLY A 230 -8.52 8.85 7.69
CA GLY A 230 -9.86 9.24 8.09
C GLY A 230 -10.54 10.15 7.07
N HIS A 231 -9.81 11.14 6.53
CA HIS A 231 -10.28 12.06 5.49
C HIS A 231 -10.73 11.28 4.24
N GLU A 232 -9.90 10.38 3.73
CA GLU A 232 -10.23 9.59 2.55
C GLU A 232 -11.36 8.59 2.81
N LEU A 233 -11.39 7.99 4.00
CA LEU A 233 -12.53 7.14 4.40
C LEU A 233 -13.83 7.93 4.51
N ALA A 234 -13.77 9.19 4.95
CA ALA A 234 -14.94 10.06 4.99
C ALA A 234 -15.52 10.29 3.58
N HIS A 235 -14.68 10.47 2.56
CA HIS A 235 -15.15 10.49 1.17
C HIS A 235 -15.92 9.22 0.80
N ASN A 236 -15.37 8.04 1.08
CA ASN A 236 -16.04 6.77 0.78
C ASN A 236 -17.37 6.62 1.56
N ILE A 237 -17.42 7.03 2.82
CA ILE A 237 -18.60 6.89 3.68
C ILE A 237 -19.70 7.91 3.32
N LEU A 238 -19.33 9.16 3.08
CA LEU A 238 -20.27 10.26 2.88
C LEU A 238 -20.67 10.47 1.43
N HIS A 239 -19.69 10.40 0.52
CA HIS A 239 -19.83 10.88 -0.84
C HIS A 239 -20.02 9.76 -1.86
N TYR A 240 -19.53 8.54 -1.58
CA TYR A 240 -19.65 7.38 -2.46
C TYR A 240 -20.63 6.32 -1.96
N ARG A 241 -21.74 6.73 -1.36
CA ARG A 241 -22.71 5.84 -0.69
C ARG A 241 -23.29 4.69 -1.52
N ASN A 242 -23.23 4.80 -2.84
CA ASN A 242 -23.77 3.80 -3.77
C ASN A 242 -22.72 2.78 -4.24
N PHE A 243 -21.47 2.93 -3.82
CA PHE A 243 -20.41 2.00 -4.14
C PHE A 243 -20.31 0.93 -3.06
N GLU A 244 -20.14 -0.32 -3.47
CA GLU A 244 -19.88 -1.44 -2.60
C GLU A 244 -18.38 -1.73 -2.61
N ALA A 245 -17.76 -1.69 -1.42
CA ALA A 245 -16.36 -2.05 -1.28
C ALA A 245 -16.22 -3.57 -1.36
N ASN A 246 -15.31 -4.02 -2.22
CA ASN A 246 -14.99 -5.43 -2.38
C ASN A 246 -13.67 -5.74 -1.66
N GLU A 247 -13.74 -6.40 -0.50
CA GLU A 247 -12.55 -6.78 0.30
C GLU A 247 -11.62 -7.77 -0.42
N ALA A 248 -12.12 -8.45 -1.45
CA ALA A 248 -11.41 -9.53 -2.13
C ALA A 248 -10.10 -9.12 -2.82
N ASN A 249 -9.84 -7.82 -2.94
CA ASN A 249 -8.72 -7.28 -3.70
C ASN A 249 -7.62 -6.66 -2.83
N LEU A 250 -7.49 -7.08 -1.57
CA LEU A 250 -6.38 -6.65 -0.69
C LEU A 250 -5.05 -7.17 -1.21
N LYS A 251 -4.30 -6.27 -1.80
CA LYS A 251 -2.91 -6.50 -2.21
C LYS A 251 -1.99 -5.68 -1.31
N ALA A 252 -1.25 -6.35 -0.45
CA ALA A 252 -0.35 -5.69 0.49
C ALA A 252 0.84 -5.01 -0.20
N ILE A 253 1.28 -5.57 -1.32
CA ILE A 253 2.40 -5.07 -2.10
C ILE A 253 1.99 -5.11 -3.56
N ASP A 254 1.27 -4.10 -4.00
CA ASP A 254 0.87 -3.97 -5.40
C ASP A 254 1.28 -2.61 -5.94
N TYR A 255 2.47 -2.54 -6.52
CA TYR A 255 2.96 -1.34 -7.18
C TYR A 255 2.58 -1.25 -8.66
N LEU A 256 1.82 -2.22 -9.16
CA LEU A 256 1.26 -2.23 -10.51
C LEU A 256 -0.20 -1.79 -10.56
N ASP A 257 -0.89 -1.83 -9.41
CA ASP A 257 -2.30 -1.42 -9.35
C ASP A 257 -2.39 0.11 -9.49
N LYS A 258 -2.65 0.52 -10.70
CA LYS A 258 -2.93 1.93 -11.01
C LYS A 258 -4.43 2.17 -10.92
N PRO A 259 -4.87 3.33 -10.39
CA PRO A 259 -6.27 3.70 -10.41
C PRO A 259 -6.81 3.60 -11.84
N LYS A 260 -7.92 2.91 -12.04
CA LYS A 260 -8.56 2.81 -13.35
C LYS A 260 -9.01 4.21 -13.80
N ILE A 261 -8.97 4.48 -15.10
CA ILE A 261 -9.42 5.77 -15.68
C ILE A 261 -10.84 6.15 -15.21
N ARG A 262 -11.72 5.17 -15.03
CA ARG A 262 -13.06 5.38 -14.48
C ARG A 262 -13.02 5.91 -13.04
N GLN A 263 -12.10 5.43 -12.22
CA GLN A 263 -11.92 5.85 -10.83
C GLN A 263 -11.39 7.28 -10.77
N ILE A 264 -10.42 7.63 -11.62
CA ILE A 264 -9.91 9.01 -11.74
C ILE A 264 -11.03 9.97 -12.17
N LYS A 265 -11.86 9.59 -13.14
CA LYS A 265 -13.03 10.40 -13.54
C LYS A 265 -14.00 10.62 -12.38
N ASN A 266 -14.28 9.58 -11.59
CA ASN A 266 -15.15 9.70 -10.42
C ASN A 266 -14.57 10.69 -9.41
N ILE A 267 -13.29 10.65 -9.10
CA ILE A 267 -12.62 11.59 -8.19
C ILE A 267 -12.80 13.03 -8.69
N LEU A 268 -12.52 13.29 -9.98
CA LEU A 268 -12.61 14.63 -10.57
C LEU A 268 -14.04 15.17 -10.63
N VAL A 269 -15.04 14.33 -10.89
CA VAL A 269 -16.45 14.75 -11.01
C VAL A 269 -17.09 14.96 -9.64
N TRP A 270 -16.67 14.22 -8.62
CA TRP A 270 -17.32 14.22 -7.31
C TRP A 270 -16.63 15.11 -6.28
N SER A 271 -15.42 15.57 -6.51
CA SER A 271 -14.72 16.50 -5.62
C SER A 271 -15.24 17.92 -5.75
N ASN A 272 -15.57 18.54 -4.64
CA ASN A 272 -15.88 19.97 -4.54
C ASN A 272 -15.51 20.46 -3.13
N GLU A 273 -15.40 21.80 -2.98
CA GLU A 273 -14.97 22.44 -1.74
C GLU A 273 -15.79 22.00 -0.51
N LYS A 274 -17.11 21.89 -0.64
CA LYS A 274 -17.98 21.47 0.47
C LYS A 274 -17.64 20.05 0.94
N ARG A 275 -17.42 19.13 0.01
CA ARG A 275 -17.06 17.74 0.33
C ARG A 275 -15.70 17.61 0.98
N GLU A 276 -14.73 18.43 0.55
CA GLU A 276 -13.42 18.48 1.22
C GLU A 276 -13.52 18.94 2.66
N ILE A 277 -14.35 19.97 2.94
CA ILE A 277 -14.63 20.43 4.32
C ILE A 277 -15.34 19.35 5.14
N GLU A 278 -16.34 18.69 4.56
CA GLU A 278 -17.04 17.58 5.19
C GLU A 278 -16.10 16.42 5.50
N ALA A 279 -15.18 16.11 4.59
CA ALA A 279 -14.18 15.06 4.78
C ALA A 279 -13.13 15.42 5.83
N ASP A 280 -12.70 16.68 5.92
CA ASP A 280 -11.82 17.16 7.00
C ASP A 280 -12.48 16.97 8.38
N ILE A 281 -13.73 17.38 8.53
CA ILE A 281 -14.45 17.29 9.79
C ILE A 281 -14.71 15.81 10.15
N GLU A 282 -15.29 15.05 9.22
CA GLU A 282 -15.63 13.65 9.48
C GLU A 282 -14.38 12.79 9.66
N GLY A 283 -13.30 13.06 8.90
CA GLY A 283 -12.02 12.36 9.04
C GLY A 283 -11.42 12.51 10.44
N LEU A 284 -11.51 13.70 11.04
CA LEU A 284 -11.12 13.92 12.43
C LEU A 284 -11.98 13.08 13.40
N HIS A 285 -13.31 13.07 13.21
CA HIS A 285 -14.20 12.26 14.04
C HIS A 285 -13.89 10.77 13.92
N LEU A 286 -13.61 10.26 12.72
CA LEU A 286 -13.28 8.85 12.49
C LEU A 286 -11.99 8.45 13.20
N ALA A 287 -10.95 9.28 13.09
CA ALA A 287 -9.65 9.01 13.70
C ALA A 287 -9.69 9.19 15.23
N PHE A 288 -10.36 10.25 15.74
CA PHE A 288 -10.52 10.50 17.17
C PHE A 288 -11.26 9.35 17.86
N LYS A 289 -12.39 8.91 17.31
CA LYS A 289 -13.16 7.77 17.83
C LYS A 289 -12.35 6.47 17.87
N ALA A 290 -11.32 6.34 17.04
CA ALA A 290 -10.40 5.21 17.03
C ALA A 290 -9.26 5.33 18.06
N GLY A 291 -9.25 6.39 18.88
CA GLY A 291 -8.28 6.62 19.96
C GLY A 291 -6.99 7.32 19.52
N PHE A 292 -6.99 8.03 18.39
CA PHE A 292 -5.88 8.88 17.98
C PHE A 292 -6.03 10.27 18.64
N SER A 293 -4.92 10.82 19.18
CA SER A 293 -4.95 12.11 19.89
C SER A 293 -5.11 13.31 18.95
N LEU A 294 -4.59 13.20 17.75
CA LEU A 294 -4.65 14.19 16.67
C LEU A 294 -4.04 15.57 17.02
N ASP A 295 -3.17 15.63 18.01
CA ASP A 295 -2.68 16.92 18.55
C ASP A 295 -1.92 17.77 17.53
N ASN A 296 -1.13 17.15 16.67
CA ASN A 296 -0.24 17.85 15.74
C ASN A 296 -0.55 17.55 14.27
N VAL A 297 -1.79 17.18 13.95
CA VAL A 297 -2.15 16.80 12.56
C VAL A 297 -1.96 17.93 11.55
N ASN A 298 -2.00 19.19 12.00
CA ASN A 298 -1.75 20.34 11.13
C ASN A 298 -0.31 20.43 10.62
N ASP A 299 0.63 19.75 11.25
CA ASP A 299 2.03 19.76 10.80
C ASP A 299 2.20 19.06 9.47
N TYR A 300 1.36 18.08 9.15
CA TYR A 300 1.29 17.50 7.82
C TYR A 300 0.99 18.56 6.74
N TRP A 301 -0.05 19.39 6.94
CA TRP A 301 -0.43 20.44 6.00
C TRP A 301 0.61 21.54 5.87
N ARG A 302 1.29 21.88 6.98
CA ARG A 302 2.41 22.83 6.97
C ARG A 302 3.56 22.32 6.11
N ARG A 303 3.91 21.05 6.23
CA ARG A 303 4.94 20.44 5.37
C ARG A 303 4.48 20.28 3.92
N LEU A 304 3.22 19.93 3.69
CA LEU A 304 2.64 19.84 2.35
C LEU A 304 2.69 21.18 1.61
N SER A 305 2.60 22.31 2.34
CA SER A 305 2.69 23.64 1.77
C SER A 305 4.05 23.95 1.13
N VAL A 306 5.10 23.22 1.47
CA VAL A 306 6.41 23.34 0.80
C VAL A 306 6.33 22.90 -0.65
N PHE A 307 5.48 21.91 -0.95
CA PHE A 307 5.28 21.42 -2.32
C PHE A 307 4.30 22.27 -3.13
N ASN A 308 3.40 22.99 -2.46
CA ASN A 308 2.39 23.85 -3.05
C ASN A 308 2.24 25.16 -2.28
N PRO A 309 3.19 26.11 -2.39
CA PRO A 309 3.19 27.36 -1.60
C PRO A 309 1.95 28.22 -1.84
N GLU A 310 1.35 28.16 -3.05
CA GLU A 310 0.14 28.92 -3.37
C GLU A 310 -1.06 28.53 -2.50
N LEU A 311 -1.11 27.30 -2.00
CA LEU A 311 -2.16 26.81 -1.11
C LEU A 311 -2.07 27.36 0.32
N ILE A 312 -1.01 28.08 0.69
CA ILE A 312 -0.85 28.59 2.06
C ILE A 312 -2.02 29.53 2.42
N ASN A 313 -2.31 30.48 1.56
CA ASN A 313 -3.30 31.55 1.78
C ASN A 313 -4.36 31.69 0.71
N LYS A 314 -4.29 30.94 -0.38
CA LYS A 314 -5.26 30.97 -1.47
C LYS A 314 -6.00 29.64 -1.56
N SER A 315 -7.30 29.71 -1.83
CA SER A 315 -8.09 28.54 -2.22
C SER A 315 -7.87 28.30 -3.73
N ILE A 316 -7.56 27.06 -4.09
CA ILE A 316 -7.33 26.68 -5.49
C ILE A 316 -8.26 25.52 -5.85
N ASN A 317 -9.04 25.67 -6.92
CA ASN A 317 -10.00 24.68 -7.37
C ASN A 317 -10.99 24.29 -6.26
N ILE A 318 -10.92 23.02 -5.83
CA ILE A 318 -11.79 22.42 -4.83
C ILE A 318 -11.25 22.55 -3.41
N TYR A 319 -10.02 23.00 -3.23
CA TYR A 319 -9.36 23.04 -1.92
C TYR A 319 -9.36 24.45 -1.34
N LYS A 320 -9.78 24.55 -0.07
CA LYS A 320 -9.52 25.73 0.75
C LYS A 320 -8.02 25.86 1.02
N SER A 321 -7.58 27.08 1.32
CA SER A 321 -6.19 27.32 1.72
C SER A 321 -5.77 26.43 2.90
N ASN A 322 -4.50 26.08 2.97
CA ASN A 322 -3.97 25.28 4.07
C ASN A 322 -4.16 25.98 5.43
N ALA A 323 -4.11 27.32 5.45
CA ALA A 323 -4.40 28.10 6.64
C ALA A 323 -5.86 27.96 7.11
N TYR A 324 -6.81 27.98 6.17
CA TYR A 324 -8.23 27.74 6.48
C TYR A 324 -8.44 26.31 7.01
N ARG A 325 -7.88 25.31 6.33
CA ARG A 325 -7.98 23.91 6.77
C ARG A 325 -7.40 23.71 8.17
N ALA A 326 -6.23 24.27 8.45
CA ALA A 326 -5.63 24.21 9.79
C ALA A 326 -6.51 24.85 10.88
N ALA A 327 -7.13 25.99 10.60
CA ALA A 327 -8.06 26.64 11.53
C ALA A 327 -9.32 25.79 11.75
N LEU A 328 -9.88 25.20 10.72
CA LEU A 328 -11.03 24.29 10.79
C LEU A 328 -10.72 23.04 11.63
N ILE A 329 -9.58 22.42 11.38
CA ILE A 329 -9.07 21.25 12.11
C ILE A 329 -8.95 21.58 13.61
N ASN A 330 -8.28 22.68 13.95
CA ASN A 330 -8.12 23.11 15.36
C ASN A 330 -9.47 23.31 16.05
N ARG A 331 -10.40 24.03 15.39
CA ARG A 331 -11.73 24.25 15.95
C ARG A 331 -12.50 22.94 16.17
N THR A 332 -12.40 22.02 15.22
CA THR A 332 -13.07 20.72 15.32
C THR A 332 -12.48 19.88 16.44
N LEU A 333 -11.16 19.85 16.59
CA LEU A 333 -10.48 19.12 17.65
C LEU A 333 -10.82 19.64 19.06
N ILE A 334 -10.90 20.97 19.23
CA ILE A 334 -11.32 21.56 20.50
C ILE A 334 -12.71 21.02 20.90
N LYS A 335 -13.68 21.09 19.98
CA LYS A 335 -15.04 20.58 20.22
C LYS A 335 -15.09 19.08 20.51
N LEU A 336 -14.25 18.28 19.83
CA LEU A 336 -14.18 16.83 20.07
C LEU A 336 -13.68 16.53 21.47
N LYS A 337 -12.61 17.21 21.91
CA LYS A 337 -12.03 17.02 23.24
C LYS A 337 -12.91 17.52 24.36
N GLU A 338 -13.63 18.65 24.18
CA GLU A 338 -14.63 19.14 25.13
C GLU A 338 -15.72 18.10 25.38
N LYS A 339 -16.25 17.51 24.29
CA LYS A 339 -17.31 16.49 24.34
C LYS A 339 -16.85 15.15 24.93
N ASP A 340 -15.57 14.81 24.85
CA ASP A 340 -15.04 13.56 25.42
C ASP A 340 -14.79 13.69 26.92
N ASN A 341 -14.70 14.92 27.46
CA ASN A 341 -14.51 15.22 28.87
C ASN A 341 -15.83 15.39 29.64
N GLU A 342 -16.97 15.44 28.96
CA GLU A 342 -18.33 15.44 29.52
C GLU A 342 -18.85 14.00 29.73
#